data_778af1f7eaa35187a4acc7385c1a20ef
#
_entry.id   778af1f7eaa35187a4acc7385c1a20ef
#
_cell.length_a   1.000
_cell.length_b   1.000
_cell.length_c   1.000
_cell.angle_alpha   90.00
_cell.angle_beta   90.00
_cell.angle_gamma   90.00
#
_symmetry.space_group_name_H-M   'P 1'
#
loop_
_entity.id
_entity.type
_entity.pdbx_description
1 polymer ?
#
loop_
_entity_poly.entity_id
_entity_poly.type
_entity_poly.pdbx_seq_one_letter_code
_entity_poly.pdbx_strand_id
1 'polypeptide(L)'
;MLSALGDAVHVLPVANALKRAWPECRITWVIQPLPHQLVEDHPAIDDFVVFHRRPGMAGLRAFLELRRQMAGRHFDLLIGLQVYFKAGAITALVSADVKLGFDRARARDAQWLFTNRRIPAQGQRHVQDQYFEFLQYLGVDPQPLTWDLGLSQQERTAQTTFFNELDRPACAVVLGTSKLEKNWSADGYARVLEQVESEHGLRPVIIGGPSPVERRIADQVLSATGANVVDALGDDLRKLVWILDGSALLISPDTGPLHISRALGTPVVGLYGYTNPKRSGPYGAFEDLIVDGYAEYPGEQYPVTSTYRDGMERITVDGVLQKVSLAMQRYVKR
;
A
#
# COMPACT_ATOMS: atom_id res chain seq x y z
N MET A 1 6.25 -1.71 -12.38
CA MET A 1 5.74 -0.81 -11.30
C MET A 1 6.91 -0.27 -10.51
N LEU A 2 7.05 1.05 -10.33
CA LEU A 2 8.22 1.65 -9.68
C LEU A 2 7.95 2.00 -8.20
N SER A 3 6.81 2.60 -7.94
CA SER A 3 6.33 3.13 -6.65
C SER A 3 4.82 3.42 -6.76
N ALA A 4 4.02 3.70 -5.72
CA ALA A 4 4.39 3.81 -4.33
C ALA A 4 4.38 2.44 -3.62
N LEU A 5 4.56 2.45 -2.28
CA LEU A 5 4.57 1.23 -1.46
C LEU A 5 3.25 0.46 -1.58
N GLY A 6 2.10 1.15 -1.47
CA GLY A 6 0.78 0.52 -1.64
C GLY A 6 0.56 -0.06 -3.04
N ASP A 7 1.03 0.64 -4.09
CA ASP A 7 0.96 0.11 -5.45
C ASP A 7 1.79 -1.19 -5.60
N ALA A 8 2.95 -1.28 -4.94
CA ALA A 8 3.75 -2.52 -4.96
C ALA A 8 2.99 -3.69 -4.33
N VAL A 9 2.27 -3.46 -3.22
CA VAL A 9 1.39 -4.49 -2.63
C VAL A 9 0.33 -4.96 -3.62
N HIS A 10 -0.28 -4.06 -4.38
CA HIS A 10 -1.27 -4.43 -5.40
C HIS A 10 -0.69 -5.20 -6.60
N VAL A 11 0.61 -5.15 -6.84
CA VAL A 11 1.27 -5.92 -7.90
C VAL A 11 1.51 -7.38 -7.49
N LEU A 12 1.64 -7.69 -6.20
CA LEU A 12 1.95 -9.04 -5.74
C LEU A 12 0.94 -10.09 -6.21
N PRO A 13 -0.38 -9.87 -6.13
CA PRO A 13 -1.35 -10.80 -6.69
C PRO A 13 -1.23 -10.99 -8.21
N VAL A 14 -0.77 -9.97 -8.93
CA VAL A 14 -0.50 -10.10 -10.37
C VAL A 14 0.69 -11.02 -10.62
N ALA A 15 1.80 -10.83 -9.88
CA ALA A 15 2.97 -11.69 -9.99
C ALA A 15 2.66 -13.14 -9.63
N ASN A 16 1.93 -13.35 -8.53
CA ASN A 16 1.49 -14.68 -8.10
C ASN A 16 0.61 -15.39 -9.15
N ALA A 17 -0.34 -14.66 -9.74
CA ALA A 17 -1.20 -15.21 -10.79
C ALA A 17 -0.41 -15.58 -12.04
N LEU A 18 0.58 -14.75 -12.45
CA LEU A 18 1.46 -15.06 -13.59
C LEU A 18 2.31 -16.31 -13.32
N LYS A 19 2.93 -16.42 -12.15
CA LYS A 19 3.70 -17.61 -11.77
C LYS A 19 2.86 -18.86 -11.72
N ARG A 20 1.64 -18.75 -11.23
CA ARG A 20 0.70 -19.88 -11.18
C ARG A 20 0.26 -20.33 -12.57
N ALA A 21 -0.02 -19.37 -13.47
CA ALA A 21 -0.42 -19.68 -14.84
C ALA A 21 0.75 -20.16 -15.71
N TRP A 22 1.94 -19.63 -15.49
CA TRP A 22 3.16 -19.92 -16.23
C TRP A 22 4.32 -20.21 -15.26
N PRO A 23 4.42 -21.42 -14.69
CA PRO A 23 5.41 -21.74 -13.64
C PRO A 23 6.86 -21.52 -14.07
N GLU A 24 7.16 -21.74 -15.37
CA GLU A 24 8.51 -21.56 -15.93
C GLU A 24 8.84 -20.10 -16.29
N CYS A 25 7.89 -19.16 -16.18
CA CYS A 25 8.17 -17.78 -16.50
C CYS A 25 9.15 -17.17 -15.49
N ARG A 26 10.03 -16.31 -15.97
CA ARG A 26 10.94 -15.53 -15.12
C ARG A 26 10.44 -14.08 -15.05
N ILE A 27 10.15 -13.62 -13.84
CA ILE A 27 9.65 -12.27 -13.58
C ILE A 27 10.81 -11.40 -13.08
N THR A 28 11.17 -10.39 -13.87
CA THR A 28 12.07 -9.32 -13.48
C THR A 28 11.27 -8.06 -13.15
N TRP A 29 11.45 -7.50 -11.97
CA TRP A 29 10.72 -6.30 -11.55
C TRP A 29 11.62 -5.06 -11.48
N VAL A 30 11.31 -4.03 -12.27
CA VAL A 30 11.95 -2.71 -12.14
C VAL A 30 11.22 -1.93 -11.05
N ILE A 31 11.91 -1.63 -9.96
CA ILE A 31 11.32 -1.13 -8.71
C ILE A 31 12.19 -0.05 -8.06
N GLN A 32 11.63 0.83 -7.23
CA GLN A 32 12.39 1.78 -6.41
C GLN A 32 12.84 1.15 -5.09
N PRO A 33 13.86 1.74 -4.39
CA PRO A 33 14.46 1.12 -3.21
C PRO A 33 13.47 0.82 -2.08
N LEU A 34 12.57 1.76 -1.74
CA LEU A 34 11.66 1.56 -0.62
C LEU A 34 10.68 0.39 -0.84
N PRO A 35 9.89 0.34 -1.94
CA PRO A 35 9.05 -0.85 -2.18
C PRO A 35 9.86 -2.12 -2.46
N HIS A 36 11.13 -2.05 -2.90
CA HIS A 36 11.99 -3.22 -3.02
C HIS A 36 12.20 -3.91 -1.66
N GLN A 37 12.49 -3.15 -0.60
CA GLN A 37 12.63 -3.70 0.77
C GLN A 37 11.42 -4.52 1.24
N LEU A 38 10.22 -4.21 0.72
CA LEU A 38 9.02 -4.97 1.05
C LEU A 38 9.01 -6.36 0.40
N VAL A 39 9.57 -6.47 -0.81
CA VAL A 39 9.32 -7.60 -1.73
C VAL A 39 10.59 -8.33 -2.17
N GLU A 40 11.76 -7.98 -1.63
CA GLU A 40 13.06 -8.50 -2.10
C GLU A 40 13.17 -10.04 -2.05
N ASP A 41 12.50 -10.68 -1.09
CA ASP A 41 12.46 -12.14 -0.93
C ASP A 41 11.15 -12.76 -1.44
N HIS A 42 10.36 -12.04 -2.26
CA HIS A 42 9.05 -12.52 -2.68
C HIS A 42 9.17 -13.70 -3.67
N PRO A 43 8.53 -14.86 -3.39
CA PRO A 43 8.74 -16.11 -4.12
C PRO A 43 8.34 -16.06 -5.60
N ALA A 44 7.44 -15.17 -6.00
CA ALA A 44 7.02 -15.03 -7.39
C ALA A 44 7.97 -14.18 -8.23
N ILE A 45 8.97 -13.52 -7.66
CA ILE A 45 9.89 -12.62 -8.38
C ILE A 45 11.28 -13.26 -8.46
N ASP A 46 11.79 -13.40 -9.67
CA ASP A 46 13.07 -14.06 -9.91
C ASP A 46 14.25 -13.07 -9.92
N ASP A 47 14.00 -11.79 -10.25
CA ASP A 47 15.06 -10.78 -10.34
C ASP A 47 14.50 -9.37 -10.13
N PHE A 48 15.32 -8.51 -9.55
CA PHE A 48 14.99 -7.10 -9.34
C PHE A 48 16.01 -6.19 -10.02
N VAL A 49 15.50 -5.11 -10.61
CA VAL A 49 16.32 -4.00 -11.09
C VAL A 49 15.91 -2.75 -10.30
N VAL A 50 16.75 -2.38 -9.34
CA VAL A 50 16.46 -1.26 -8.45
C VAL A 50 16.78 0.06 -9.13
N PHE A 51 15.74 0.86 -9.38
CA PHE A 51 15.84 2.17 -10.02
C PHE A 51 15.90 3.29 -8.97
N HIS A 52 17.08 3.86 -8.78
CA HIS A 52 17.30 5.00 -7.87
C HIS A 52 16.89 6.31 -8.51
N ARG A 53 15.65 6.76 -8.21
CA ARG A 53 15.18 8.05 -8.69
C ARG A 53 16.01 9.19 -8.08
N ARG A 54 16.57 10.06 -8.94
CA ARG A 54 17.34 11.23 -8.55
C ARG A 54 16.79 12.48 -9.26
N PRO A 55 16.83 13.68 -8.64
CA PRO A 55 16.44 14.92 -9.29
C PRO A 55 17.51 15.44 -10.24
N GLY A 56 17.13 16.33 -11.17
CA GLY A 56 18.04 17.06 -12.06
C GLY A 56 18.93 16.17 -12.92
N MET A 57 20.17 16.59 -13.15
CA MET A 57 21.17 15.88 -13.96
C MET A 57 21.50 14.49 -13.44
N ALA A 58 21.40 14.25 -12.14
CA ALA A 58 21.58 12.93 -11.55
C ALA A 58 20.49 11.96 -11.98
N GLY A 59 19.29 12.45 -12.35
CA GLY A 59 18.21 11.67 -12.93
C GLY A 59 18.59 11.04 -14.28
N LEU A 60 19.29 11.79 -15.14
CA LEU A 60 19.77 11.26 -16.41
C LEU A 60 20.77 10.11 -16.21
N ARG A 61 21.67 10.24 -15.22
CA ARG A 61 22.61 9.17 -14.86
C ARG A 61 21.87 7.91 -14.40
N ALA A 62 20.79 8.05 -13.61
CA ALA A 62 19.97 6.93 -13.19
C ALA A 62 19.32 6.18 -14.38
N PHE A 63 18.87 6.89 -15.42
CA PHE A 63 18.37 6.27 -16.65
C PHE A 63 19.49 5.57 -17.44
N LEU A 64 20.70 6.12 -17.48
CA LEU A 64 21.85 5.48 -18.12
C LEU A 64 22.30 4.22 -17.37
N GLU A 65 22.27 4.25 -16.03
CA GLU A 65 22.53 3.08 -15.19
C GLU A 65 21.50 1.98 -15.47
N LEU A 66 20.20 2.32 -15.49
CA LEU A 66 19.15 1.37 -15.83
C LEU A 66 19.36 0.77 -17.24
N ARG A 67 19.67 1.61 -18.24
CA ARG A 67 19.96 1.13 -19.59
C ARG A 67 21.12 0.15 -19.62
N ARG A 68 22.18 0.38 -18.84
CA ARG A 68 23.31 -0.55 -18.73
C ARG A 68 22.90 -1.88 -18.09
N GLN A 69 22.09 -1.83 -17.03
CA GLN A 69 21.56 -3.03 -16.35
C GLN A 69 20.64 -3.85 -17.26
N MET A 70 19.94 -3.19 -18.19
CA MET A 70 19.06 -3.82 -19.17
C MET A 70 19.78 -4.24 -20.46
N ALA A 71 21.04 -3.83 -20.66
CA ALA A 71 21.78 -4.15 -21.87
C ALA A 71 21.96 -5.67 -22.03
N GLY A 72 21.64 -6.19 -23.23
CA GLY A 72 21.68 -7.61 -23.53
C GLY A 72 20.55 -8.46 -22.96
N ARG A 73 19.61 -7.87 -22.19
CA ARG A 73 18.40 -8.53 -21.76
C ARG A 73 17.29 -8.32 -22.78
N HIS A 74 16.55 -9.36 -23.09
CA HIS A 74 15.36 -9.33 -23.92
C HIS A 74 14.22 -10.06 -23.21
N PHE A 75 13.01 -9.53 -23.31
CA PHE A 75 11.83 -10.08 -22.64
C PHE A 75 10.73 -10.37 -23.67
N ASP A 76 10.00 -11.46 -23.49
CA ASP A 76 8.83 -11.76 -24.31
C ASP A 76 7.70 -10.77 -24.02
N LEU A 77 7.54 -10.39 -22.75
CA LEU A 77 6.46 -9.52 -22.30
C LEU A 77 6.96 -8.51 -21.24
N LEU A 78 6.65 -7.25 -21.44
CA LEU A 78 6.74 -6.19 -20.44
C LEU A 78 5.33 -5.72 -20.09
N ILE A 79 4.99 -5.70 -18.80
CA ILE A 79 3.71 -5.21 -18.28
C ILE A 79 3.93 -3.85 -17.61
N GLY A 80 3.38 -2.79 -18.20
CA GLY A 80 3.49 -1.41 -17.73
C GLY A 80 2.32 -1.01 -16.83
N LEU A 81 2.37 -1.35 -15.54
CA LEU A 81 1.29 -1.09 -14.56
C LEU A 81 1.20 0.36 -14.06
N GLN A 82 1.94 1.29 -14.64
CA GLN A 82 1.89 2.72 -14.28
C GLN A 82 1.55 3.58 -15.49
N VAL A 83 0.76 4.62 -15.23
CA VAL A 83 0.19 5.50 -16.28
C VAL A 83 1.01 6.76 -16.57
N TYR A 84 2.11 7.02 -15.84
CA TYR A 84 2.86 8.27 -15.90
C TYR A 84 4.04 8.20 -16.87
N PHE A 85 4.45 9.34 -17.42
CA PHE A 85 5.57 9.50 -18.37
C PHE A 85 6.88 8.79 -17.95
N LYS A 86 7.25 8.89 -16.67
CA LYS A 86 8.49 8.27 -16.17
C LYS A 86 8.50 6.75 -16.33
N ALA A 87 7.36 6.10 -16.11
CA ALA A 87 7.21 4.68 -16.36
C ALA A 87 7.31 4.37 -17.86
N GLY A 88 6.76 5.25 -18.70
CA GLY A 88 6.93 5.18 -20.16
C GLY A 88 8.39 5.25 -20.60
N ALA A 89 9.14 6.22 -20.06
CA ALA A 89 10.57 6.35 -20.34
C ALA A 89 11.38 5.08 -19.98
N ILE A 90 11.04 4.43 -18.86
CA ILE A 90 11.65 3.14 -18.48
C ILE A 90 11.21 2.04 -19.45
N THR A 91 9.92 1.99 -19.82
CA THR A 91 9.39 1.04 -20.81
C THR A 91 10.11 1.17 -22.15
N ALA A 92 10.51 2.39 -22.56
CA ALA A 92 11.29 2.61 -23.77
C ALA A 92 12.69 1.98 -23.71
N LEU A 93 13.33 1.97 -22.54
CA LEU A 93 14.69 1.44 -22.37
C LEU A 93 14.76 -0.09 -22.33
N VAL A 94 13.66 -0.75 -22.03
CA VAL A 94 13.61 -2.22 -21.94
C VAL A 94 13.33 -2.81 -23.30
N SER A 95 14.14 -3.78 -23.74
CA SER A 95 13.88 -4.57 -24.95
C SER A 95 12.85 -5.65 -24.66
N ALA A 96 11.68 -5.60 -25.35
CA ALA A 96 10.64 -6.60 -25.19
C ALA A 96 9.82 -6.70 -26.49
N ASP A 97 9.36 -7.92 -26.82
CA ASP A 97 8.50 -8.18 -28.00
C ASP A 97 7.12 -7.55 -27.80
N VAL A 98 6.53 -7.77 -26.65
CA VAL A 98 5.26 -7.18 -26.25
C VAL A 98 5.47 -6.22 -25.09
N LYS A 99 5.13 -4.95 -25.30
CA LYS A 99 5.09 -3.90 -24.27
C LYS A 99 3.62 -3.55 -24.00
N LEU A 100 3.02 -4.24 -23.03
CA LEU A 100 1.59 -4.10 -22.69
C LEU A 100 1.42 -2.95 -21.68
N GLY A 101 0.54 -2.01 -21.99
CA GLY A 101 0.22 -0.87 -21.13
C GLY A 101 -1.28 -0.62 -21.01
N PHE A 102 -1.63 0.41 -20.26
CA PHE A 102 -3.00 0.89 -20.17
C PHE A 102 -3.52 1.40 -21.50
N ASP A 103 -4.83 1.43 -21.66
CA ASP A 103 -5.50 2.09 -22.76
C ASP A 103 -5.16 3.60 -22.79
N ARG A 104 -5.41 4.20 -23.95
CA ARG A 104 -5.03 5.59 -24.20
C ARG A 104 -5.77 6.61 -23.33
N ALA A 105 -6.98 6.30 -22.87
CA ALA A 105 -7.78 7.21 -22.07
C ALA A 105 -7.27 7.30 -20.61
N ARG A 106 -6.75 6.19 -20.05
CA ARG A 106 -6.20 6.14 -18.69
C ARG A 106 -4.71 6.47 -18.63
N ALA A 107 -3.96 6.24 -19.72
CA ALA A 107 -2.54 6.58 -19.81
C ALA A 107 -2.33 8.09 -19.76
N ARG A 108 -1.54 8.57 -18.78
CA ARG A 108 -1.21 9.99 -18.59
C ARG A 108 0.13 10.33 -19.23
N ASP A 109 0.36 11.61 -19.51
CA ASP A 109 1.64 12.15 -19.97
C ASP A 109 2.20 11.41 -21.20
N ALA A 110 1.33 11.01 -22.15
CA ALA A 110 1.70 10.28 -23.35
C ALA A 110 2.42 8.93 -23.10
N GLN A 111 2.28 8.30 -21.92
CA GLN A 111 2.88 7.00 -21.57
C GLN A 111 2.56 5.92 -22.62
N TRP A 112 1.38 5.98 -23.23
CA TRP A 112 0.92 5.06 -24.27
C TRP A 112 1.81 5.03 -25.54
N LEU A 113 2.67 6.04 -25.77
CA LEU A 113 3.63 6.06 -26.89
C LEU A 113 4.73 5.00 -26.73
N PHE A 114 5.00 4.55 -25.53
CA PHE A 114 6.07 3.61 -25.20
C PHE A 114 5.59 2.15 -25.16
N THR A 115 4.32 1.90 -25.46
CA THR A 115 3.70 0.56 -25.49
C THR A 115 3.26 0.18 -26.89
N ASN A 116 3.42 -1.08 -27.28
CA ASN A 116 2.97 -1.60 -28.58
C ASN A 116 1.68 -2.44 -28.48
N ARG A 117 1.24 -2.76 -27.27
CA ARG A 117 -0.06 -3.38 -26.96
C ARG A 117 -0.71 -2.64 -25.79
N ARG A 118 -2.02 -2.64 -25.74
CA ARG A 118 -2.80 -1.96 -24.68
C ARG A 118 -4.00 -2.80 -24.31
N ILE A 119 -4.32 -2.81 -23.01
CA ILE A 119 -5.56 -3.38 -22.53
C ILE A 119 -6.77 -2.57 -23.08
N PRO A 120 -7.96 -3.18 -23.24
CA PRO A 120 -9.17 -2.47 -23.60
C PRO A 120 -9.51 -1.32 -22.67
N ALA A 121 -10.09 -0.24 -23.21
CA ALA A 121 -10.57 0.88 -22.41
C ALA A 121 -11.71 0.43 -21.49
N GLN A 122 -11.60 0.75 -20.22
CA GLN A 122 -12.63 0.50 -19.22
C GLN A 122 -12.84 1.71 -18.32
N GLY A 123 -13.97 1.74 -17.61
CA GLY A 123 -14.27 2.76 -16.61
C GLY A 123 -13.30 2.68 -15.40
N GLN A 124 -13.32 3.73 -14.59
CA GLN A 124 -12.56 3.76 -13.35
C GLN A 124 -13.06 2.67 -12.39
N ARG A 125 -12.14 1.90 -11.83
CA ARG A 125 -12.40 0.82 -10.87
C ARG A 125 -11.40 0.91 -9.72
N HIS A 126 -11.53 0.01 -8.77
CA HIS A 126 -10.49 -0.18 -7.75
C HIS A 126 -9.12 -0.42 -8.40
N VAL A 127 -8.04 0.09 -7.79
CA VAL A 127 -6.67 -0.03 -8.35
C VAL A 127 -6.29 -1.49 -8.62
N GLN A 128 -6.65 -2.40 -7.71
CA GLN A 128 -6.39 -3.83 -7.88
C GLN A 128 -7.11 -4.41 -9.11
N ASP A 129 -8.38 -4.05 -9.32
CA ASP A 129 -9.14 -4.51 -10.48
C ASP A 129 -8.50 -4.01 -11.78
N GLN A 130 -8.01 -2.75 -11.79
CA GLN A 130 -7.31 -2.21 -12.95
C GLN A 130 -6.03 -3.00 -13.29
N TYR A 131 -5.34 -3.55 -12.29
CA TYR A 131 -4.18 -4.42 -12.54
C TYR A 131 -4.61 -5.82 -13.00
N PHE A 132 -5.73 -6.32 -12.54
CA PHE A 132 -6.28 -7.59 -13.01
C PHE A 132 -6.80 -7.53 -14.45
N GLU A 133 -7.12 -6.37 -14.99
CA GLU A 133 -7.41 -6.21 -16.43
C GLU A 133 -6.24 -6.65 -17.32
N PHE A 134 -4.99 -6.51 -16.86
CA PHE A 134 -3.82 -7.03 -17.57
C PHE A 134 -3.80 -8.57 -17.58
N LEU A 135 -4.13 -9.19 -16.45
CA LEU A 135 -4.25 -10.64 -16.38
C LEU A 135 -5.38 -11.15 -17.28
N GLN A 136 -6.54 -10.51 -17.24
CA GLN A 136 -7.67 -10.84 -18.12
C GLN A 136 -7.30 -10.74 -19.60
N TYR A 137 -6.57 -9.68 -20.00
CA TYR A 137 -6.06 -9.52 -21.36
C TYR A 137 -5.11 -10.66 -21.78
N LEU A 138 -4.35 -11.19 -20.84
CA LEU A 138 -3.42 -12.30 -21.04
C LEU A 138 -4.08 -13.68 -20.87
N GLY A 139 -5.37 -13.75 -20.56
CA GLY A 139 -6.08 -15.01 -20.32
C GLY A 139 -5.70 -15.69 -18.99
N VAL A 140 -5.20 -14.92 -18.01
CA VAL A 140 -4.76 -15.43 -16.71
C VAL A 140 -5.81 -15.13 -15.64
N ASP A 141 -6.19 -16.15 -14.87
CA ASP A 141 -7.10 -16.02 -13.72
C ASP A 141 -6.36 -15.39 -12.53
N PRO A 142 -6.84 -14.27 -11.96
CA PRO A 142 -6.27 -13.69 -10.76
C PRO A 142 -6.50 -14.53 -9.49
N GLN A 143 -7.42 -15.50 -9.51
CA GLN A 143 -7.75 -16.31 -8.34
C GLN A 143 -6.89 -17.59 -8.22
N PRO A 144 -6.63 -18.06 -7.00
CA PRO A 144 -6.91 -17.44 -5.69
C PRO A 144 -6.07 -16.17 -5.47
N LEU A 145 -6.66 -15.22 -4.74
CA LEU A 145 -6.00 -13.94 -4.43
C LEU A 145 -4.99 -14.14 -3.30
N THR A 146 -3.70 -14.04 -3.61
CA THR A 146 -2.60 -14.18 -2.65
C THR A 146 -1.58 -13.06 -2.79
N TRP A 147 -0.97 -12.66 -1.67
CA TRP A 147 0.08 -11.63 -1.61
C TRP A 147 1.45 -12.19 -1.24
N ASP A 148 1.48 -13.29 -0.49
CA ASP A 148 2.68 -14.00 -0.05
C ASP A 148 3.75 -13.09 0.61
N LEU A 149 3.30 -12.10 1.38
CA LEU A 149 4.14 -11.25 2.23
C LEU A 149 4.58 -12.03 3.48
N GLY A 150 5.37 -13.08 3.29
CA GLY A 150 5.87 -13.90 4.38
C GLY A 150 6.88 -13.18 5.26
N LEU A 151 7.01 -13.69 6.50
CA LEU A 151 8.08 -13.30 7.43
C LEU A 151 9.16 -14.38 7.46
N SER A 152 10.42 -13.98 7.43
CA SER A 152 11.56 -14.84 7.69
C SER A 152 11.57 -15.35 9.13
N GLN A 153 12.33 -16.39 9.41
CA GLN A 153 12.46 -16.92 10.78
C GLN A 153 13.06 -15.87 11.75
N GLN A 154 13.98 -15.04 11.28
CA GLN A 154 14.55 -13.95 12.07
C GLN A 154 13.50 -12.90 12.42
N GLU A 155 12.67 -12.51 11.46
CA GLU A 155 11.56 -11.56 11.67
C GLU A 155 10.52 -12.13 12.63
N ARG A 156 10.16 -13.42 12.54
CA ARG A 156 9.25 -14.08 13.49
C ARG A 156 9.81 -14.08 14.92
N THR A 157 11.12 -14.27 15.07
CA THR A 157 11.76 -14.19 16.37
C THR A 157 11.71 -12.77 16.94
N ALA A 158 12.04 -11.77 16.12
CA ALA A 158 11.96 -10.36 16.51
C ALA A 158 10.51 -9.94 16.85
N GLN A 159 9.55 -10.37 16.03
CA GLN A 159 8.12 -10.18 16.28
C GLN A 159 7.71 -10.76 17.65
N THR A 160 8.07 -12.03 17.91
CA THR A 160 7.74 -12.70 19.17
C THR A 160 8.34 -11.95 20.36
N THR A 161 9.60 -11.50 20.26
CA THR A 161 10.26 -10.74 21.32
C THR A 161 9.52 -9.43 21.58
N PHE A 162 9.20 -8.67 20.55
CA PHE A 162 8.50 -7.39 20.66
C PHE A 162 7.11 -7.54 21.31
N PHE A 163 6.30 -8.51 20.84
CA PHE A 163 4.94 -8.69 21.37
C PHE A 163 4.91 -9.30 22.77
N ASN A 164 5.93 -10.06 23.17
CA ASN A 164 6.05 -10.56 24.55
C ASN A 164 6.35 -9.45 25.58
N GLU A 165 6.87 -8.30 25.14
CA GLU A 165 7.06 -7.13 26.00
C GLU A 165 5.76 -6.33 26.19
N LEU A 166 4.72 -6.60 25.40
CA LEU A 166 3.42 -5.94 25.53
C LEU A 166 2.53 -6.70 26.51
N ASP A 167 1.87 -5.97 27.38
CA ASP A 167 0.91 -6.50 28.36
C ASP A 167 -0.47 -6.82 27.75
N ARG A 168 -0.72 -6.40 26.52
CA ARG A 168 -2.00 -6.50 25.80
C ARG A 168 -1.79 -6.68 24.31
N PRO A 169 -2.79 -7.21 23.57
CA PRO A 169 -2.74 -7.24 22.12
C PRO A 169 -2.56 -5.84 21.51
N ALA A 170 -1.77 -5.72 20.46
CA ALA A 170 -1.44 -4.44 19.86
C ALA A 170 -2.55 -3.92 18.93
N CYS A 171 -2.81 -2.61 18.99
CA CYS A 171 -3.45 -1.83 17.94
C CYS A 171 -2.38 -0.99 17.26
N ALA A 172 -1.99 -1.35 16.05
CA ALA A 172 -1.08 -0.53 15.26
C ALA A 172 -1.77 0.75 14.78
N VAL A 173 -1.06 1.87 14.77
CA VAL A 173 -1.62 3.17 14.35
C VAL A 173 -0.64 3.91 13.47
N VAL A 174 -1.07 4.29 12.27
CA VAL A 174 -0.34 5.19 11.36
C VAL A 174 -0.92 6.59 11.48
N LEU A 175 -0.11 7.54 11.90
CA LEU A 175 -0.55 8.90 12.19
C LEU A 175 -0.36 9.86 11.01
N GLY A 176 0.63 9.62 10.16
CA GLY A 176 1.05 10.53 9.12
C GLY A 176 1.18 9.89 7.74
N THR A 177 1.15 10.73 6.73
CA THR A 177 1.35 10.34 5.34
C THR A 177 2.27 11.31 4.63
N SER A 178 2.77 10.93 3.45
CA SER A 178 3.55 11.84 2.60
C SER A 178 2.76 13.02 2.03
N LYS A 179 1.42 13.00 2.15
CA LYS A 179 0.50 14.08 1.74
C LYS A 179 -0.24 14.58 2.96
N LEU A 180 0.01 15.82 3.35
CA LEU A 180 -0.57 16.43 4.55
C LEU A 180 -2.10 16.42 4.54
N GLU A 181 -2.70 16.53 3.36
CA GLU A 181 -4.15 16.53 3.14
C GLU A 181 -4.83 15.20 3.49
N LYS A 182 -4.05 14.13 3.66
CA LYS A 182 -4.53 12.83 4.14
C LYS A 182 -4.43 12.65 5.65
N ASN A 183 -3.76 13.56 6.34
CA ASN A 183 -3.52 13.41 7.77
C ASN A 183 -4.79 13.79 8.55
N TRP A 184 -5.11 12.97 9.54
CA TRP A 184 -6.17 13.28 10.50
C TRP A 184 -5.62 14.10 11.65
N SER A 185 -6.51 14.65 12.52
CA SER A 185 -6.10 15.52 13.63
C SER A 185 -5.37 14.76 14.73
N ALA A 186 -4.34 15.37 15.30
CA ALA A 186 -3.59 14.79 16.42
C ALA A 186 -4.49 14.60 17.66
N ASP A 187 -5.40 15.55 17.93
CA ASP A 187 -6.39 15.44 19.01
C ASP A 187 -7.35 14.25 18.78
N GLY A 188 -7.80 14.04 17.55
CA GLY A 188 -8.62 12.90 17.21
C GLY A 188 -7.91 11.57 17.47
N TYR A 189 -6.65 11.45 17.04
CA TYR A 189 -5.84 10.28 17.37
C TYR A 189 -5.66 10.10 18.88
N ALA A 190 -5.27 11.14 19.62
CA ALA A 190 -5.04 11.06 21.05
C ALA A 190 -6.26 10.47 21.80
N ARG A 191 -7.46 10.97 21.51
CA ARG A 191 -8.72 10.49 22.09
C ARG A 191 -9.06 9.06 21.67
N VAL A 192 -8.80 8.68 20.42
CA VAL A 192 -9.01 7.29 19.97
C VAL A 192 -8.06 6.33 20.68
N LEU A 193 -6.78 6.69 20.86
CA LEU A 193 -5.81 5.84 21.56
C LEU A 193 -6.19 5.58 23.01
N GLU A 194 -6.72 6.58 23.72
CA GLU A 194 -7.22 6.42 25.09
C GLU A 194 -8.37 5.41 25.18
N GLN A 195 -9.32 5.49 24.25
CA GLN A 195 -10.47 4.58 24.26
C GLN A 195 -10.11 3.19 23.73
N VAL A 196 -9.19 3.08 22.78
CA VAL A 196 -8.64 1.79 22.31
C VAL A 196 -8.00 1.04 23.47
N GLU A 197 -7.24 1.74 24.33
CA GLU A 197 -6.63 1.13 25.51
C GLU A 197 -7.65 0.82 26.61
N SER A 198 -8.49 1.80 26.97
CA SER A 198 -9.37 1.68 28.15
C SER A 198 -10.60 0.80 27.89
N GLU A 199 -11.22 0.88 26.73
CA GLU A 199 -12.48 0.18 26.42
C GLU A 199 -12.27 -1.14 25.68
N HIS A 200 -11.22 -1.22 24.82
CA HIS A 200 -10.95 -2.41 24.01
C HIS A 200 -9.79 -3.26 24.53
N GLY A 201 -9.05 -2.78 25.52
CA GLY A 201 -7.94 -3.52 26.12
C GLY A 201 -6.78 -3.77 25.16
N LEU A 202 -6.58 -2.90 24.17
CA LEU A 202 -5.49 -3.00 23.22
C LEU A 202 -4.34 -2.05 23.60
N ARG A 203 -3.10 -2.44 23.30
CA ARG A 203 -1.94 -1.58 23.44
C ARG A 203 -1.73 -0.77 22.15
N PRO A 204 -1.88 0.57 22.17
CA PRO A 204 -1.57 1.40 21.01
C PRO A 204 -0.08 1.34 20.67
N VAL A 205 0.24 1.07 19.40
CA VAL A 205 1.60 1.03 18.86
C VAL A 205 1.67 1.95 17.64
N ILE A 206 2.34 3.09 17.76
CA ILE A 206 2.55 4.01 16.65
C ILE A 206 3.60 3.42 15.73
N ILE A 207 3.24 3.27 14.44
CA ILE A 207 4.11 2.78 13.38
C ILE A 207 4.15 3.77 12.20
N GLY A 208 5.22 3.75 11.43
CA GLY A 208 5.37 4.60 10.24
C GLY A 208 6.83 4.82 9.90
N GLY A 209 7.10 5.76 9.00
CA GLY A 209 8.45 6.10 8.55
C GLY A 209 9.16 7.11 9.44
N PRO A 210 10.46 7.38 9.14
CA PRO A 210 11.29 8.31 9.92
C PRO A 210 11.11 9.78 9.49
N SER A 211 10.04 10.11 8.76
CA SER A 211 9.89 11.45 8.20
C SER A 211 9.67 12.49 9.32
N PRO A 212 10.22 13.71 9.19
CA PRO A 212 10.00 14.78 10.16
C PRO A 212 8.51 15.14 10.35
N VAL A 213 7.69 14.91 9.33
CA VAL A 213 6.25 15.14 9.39
C VAL A 213 5.58 14.11 10.31
N GLU A 214 5.86 12.81 10.09
CA GLU A 214 5.32 11.73 10.92
C GLU A 214 5.79 11.88 12.37
N ARG A 215 7.07 12.18 12.59
CA ARG A 215 7.61 12.41 13.94
C ARG A 215 6.88 13.55 14.65
N ARG A 216 6.67 14.69 13.99
CA ARG A 216 5.96 15.84 14.57
C ARG A 216 4.52 15.49 14.98
N ILE A 217 3.80 14.76 14.13
CA ILE A 217 2.43 14.35 14.45
C ILE A 217 2.44 13.39 15.63
N ALA A 218 3.37 12.44 15.66
CA ALA A 218 3.52 11.51 16.77
C ALA A 218 3.82 12.23 18.08
N ASP A 219 4.73 13.21 18.08
CA ASP A 219 5.04 14.02 19.27
C ASP A 219 3.80 14.79 19.77
N GLN A 220 2.99 15.34 18.86
CA GLN A 220 1.72 15.99 19.23
C GLN A 220 0.73 15.01 19.84
N VAL A 221 0.55 13.82 19.26
CA VAL A 221 -0.34 12.79 19.78
C VAL A 221 0.14 12.30 21.16
N LEU A 222 1.44 11.97 21.28
CA LEU A 222 2.03 11.49 22.53
C LEU A 222 1.94 12.51 23.68
N SER A 223 2.01 13.81 23.36
CA SER A 223 1.85 14.86 24.37
C SER A 223 0.40 15.13 24.77
N ALA A 224 -0.57 14.73 23.93
CA ALA A 224 -1.99 14.99 24.15
C ALA A 224 -2.76 13.79 24.71
N THR A 225 -2.22 12.56 24.58
CA THR A 225 -2.91 11.34 25.03
C THR A 225 -2.48 10.92 26.41
N GLY A 226 -3.44 10.41 27.22
CA GLY A 226 -3.18 9.71 28.47
C GLY A 226 -2.94 8.20 28.31
N ALA A 227 -3.05 7.65 27.09
CA ALA A 227 -2.81 6.24 26.84
C ALA A 227 -1.33 5.87 26.96
N ASN A 228 -1.06 4.63 27.38
CA ASN A 228 0.30 4.08 27.36
C ASN A 228 0.65 3.59 25.95
N VAL A 229 1.30 4.43 25.18
CA VAL A 229 1.59 4.21 23.76
C VAL A 229 3.02 3.73 23.55
N VAL A 230 3.19 2.71 22.73
CA VAL A 230 4.52 2.28 22.25
C VAL A 230 4.86 3.04 20.97
N ASP A 231 5.96 3.79 20.99
CA ASP A 231 6.49 4.48 19.80
C ASP A 231 7.44 3.55 19.05
N ALA A 232 6.98 3.06 17.92
CA ALA A 232 7.74 2.17 17.02
C ALA A 232 7.99 2.79 15.63
N LEU A 233 7.94 4.14 15.52
CA LEU A 233 8.35 4.85 14.30
C LEU A 233 9.81 4.53 13.96
N GLY A 234 10.09 4.32 12.67
CA GLY A 234 11.45 4.02 12.24
C GLY A 234 11.59 3.85 10.74
N ASP A 235 12.80 3.53 10.30
CA ASP A 235 13.17 3.37 8.90
C ASP A 235 13.19 1.89 8.42
N ASP A 236 12.93 0.95 9.32
CA ASP A 236 12.87 -0.46 9.00
C ASP A 236 11.44 -0.85 8.54
N LEU A 237 11.30 -0.96 7.21
CA LEU A 237 10.03 -1.34 6.59
C LEU A 237 9.63 -2.77 6.95
N ARG A 238 10.58 -3.70 7.10
CA ARG A 238 10.27 -5.08 7.47
C ARG A 238 9.81 -5.17 8.92
N LYS A 239 10.35 -4.33 9.81
CA LYS A 239 9.82 -4.15 11.17
C LYS A 239 8.36 -3.73 11.15
N LEU A 240 7.99 -2.74 10.33
CA LEU A 240 6.60 -2.33 10.18
C LEU A 240 5.73 -3.51 9.70
N VAL A 241 6.19 -4.32 8.76
CA VAL A 241 5.45 -5.49 8.25
C VAL A 241 5.17 -6.49 9.37
N TRP A 242 6.19 -6.90 10.15
CA TRP A 242 5.96 -7.88 11.20
C TRP A 242 5.23 -7.31 12.42
N ILE A 243 5.26 -5.99 12.69
CA ILE A 243 4.36 -5.38 13.68
C ILE A 243 2.92 -5.48 13.18
N LEU A 244 2.64 -5.18 11.91
CA LEU A 244 1.29 -5.31 11.34
C LEU A 244 0.79 -6.75 11.40
N ASP A 245 1.62 -7.72 11.05
CA ASP A 245 1.27 -9.16 11.06
C ASP A 245 0.88 -9.65 12.47
N GLY A 246 1.55 -9.17 13.52
CA GLY A 246 1.26 -9.54 14.91
C GLY A 246 0.20 -8.65 15.60
N SER A 247 -0.26 -7.58 14.97
CA SER A 247 -1.26 -6.68 15.55
C SER A 247 -2.67 -7.22 15.41
N ALA A 248 -3.51 -6.97 16.43
CA ALA A 248 -4.92 -7.31 16.38
C ALA A 248 -5.71 -6.43 15.40
N LEU A 249 -5.27 -5.18 15.22
CA LEU A 249 -5.95 -4.17 14.42
C LEU A 249 -4.95 -3.11 13.95
N LEU A 250 -5.22 -2.52 12.78
CA LEU A 250 -4.59 -1.28 12.31
C LEU A 250 -5.62 -0.16 12.24
N ILE A 251 -5.22 1.06 12.64
CA ILE A 251 -5.93 2.31 12.32
C ILE A 251 -5.00 3.12 11.41
N SER A 252 -5.45 3.48 10.21
CA SER A 252 -4.57 4.12 9.22
C SER A 252 -5.34 4.97 8.22
N PRO A 253 -4.81 6.14 7.81
CA PRO A 253 -5.26 6.79 6.58
C PRO A 253 -4.84 5.96 5.36
N ASP A 254 -5.27 6.37 4.16
CA ASP A 254 -4.91 5.74 2.88
C ASP A 254 -3.40 5.85 2.60
N THR A 255 -2.64 4.84 3.03
CA THR A 255 -1.17 4.74 2.92
C THR A 255 -0.70 3.32 2.61
N GLY A 256 0.61 3.15 2.37
CA GLY A 256 1.21 1.83 2.17
C GLY A 256 0.90 0.81 3.27
N PRO A 257 1.06 1.14 4.55
CA PRO A 257 0.73 0.25 5.67
C PRO A 257 -0.70 -0.30 5.66
N LEU A 258 -1.69 0.48 5.21
CA LEU A 258 -3.07 0.01 5.07
C LEU A 258 -3.16 -1.18 4.10
N HIS A 259 -2.48 -1.08 2.95
CA HIS A 259 -2.49 -2.14 1.95
C HIS A 259 -1.66 -3.35 2.39
N ILE A 260 -0.56 -3.13 3.14
CA ILE A 260 0.23 -4.21 3.76
C ILE A 260 -0.63 -4.96 4.78
N SER A 261 -1.32 -4.27 5.67
CA SER A 261 -2.25 -4.86 6.65
C SER A 261 -3.30 -5.73 5.96
N ARG A 262 -3.92 -5.21 4.87
CA ARG A 262 -4.86 -5.99 4.07
C ARG A 262 -4.22 -7.24 3.47
N ALA A 263 -3.00 -7.16 2.98
CA ALA A 263 -2.27 -8.28 2.38
C ALA A 263 -1.92 -9.37 3.42
N LEU A 264 -1.64 -8.97 4.65
CA LEU A 264 -1.36 -9.87 5.79
C LEU A 264 -2.64 -10.46 6.40
N GLY A 265 -3.82 -9.92 6.08
CA GLY A 265 -5.09 -10.32 6.68
C GLY A 265 -5.37 -9.66 8.04
N THR A 266 -4.56 -8.70 8.45
CA THR A 266 -4.78 -7.91 9.68
C THR A 266 -5.90 -6.91 9.44
N PRO A 267 -6.95 -6.89 10.28
CA PRO A 267 -8.07 -5.95 10.15
C PRO A 267 -7.60 -4.51 10.14
N VAL A 268 -8.20 -3.66 9.30
CA VAL A 268 -7.82 -2.25 9.20
C VAL A 268 -9.01 -1.32 9.22
N VAL A 269 -9.01 -0.40 10.18
CA VAL A 269 -9.91 0.78 10.19
C VAL A 269 -9.26 1.85 9.30
N GLY A 270 -9.79 2.00 8.09
CA GLY A 270 -9.27 2.93 7.09
C GLY A 270 -9.90 4.31 7.18
N LEU A 271 -9.09 5.36 7.32
CA LEU A 271 -9.54 6.75 7.41
C LEU A 271 -9.46 7.40 6.02
N TYR A 272 -10.61 7.61 5.39
CA TYR A 272 -10.73 8.14 4.03
C TYR A 272 -11.48 9.46 4.00
N GLY A 273 -10.78 10.56 3.86
CA GLY A 273 -11.38 11.88 3.68
C GLY A 273 -10.87 12.57 2.41
N TYR A 274 -9.64 12.23 1.99
CA TYR A 274 -9.00 12.84 0.83
C TYR A 274 -9.10 12.00 -0.44
N THR A 275 -8.85 10.71 -0.34
CA THR A 275 -8.91 9.76 -1.46
C THR A 275 -10.22 8.99 -1.45
N ASN A 276 -10.68 8.60 -2.63
CA ASN A 276 -11.90 7.82 -2.81
C ASN A 276 -11.69 6.38 -2.32
N PRO A 277 -12.37 5.92 -1.25
CA PRO A 277 -12.20 4.58 -0.71
C PRO A 277 -12.63 3.47 -1.67
N LYS A 278 -13.59 3.73 -2.57
CA LYS A 278 -13.99 2.76 -3.61
C LYS A 278 -12.89 2.51 -4.62
N ARG A 279 -11.89 3.41 -4.73
CA ARG A 279 -10.75 3.28 -5.64
C ARG A 279 -9.54 2.65 -4.96
N SER A 280 -9.27 2.98 -3.71
CA SER A 280 -8.04 2.61 -3.00
C SER A 280 -8.28 2.06 -1.60
N GLY A 281 -9.47 1.58 -1.29
CA GLY A 281 -9.76 0.92 -0.02
C GLY A 281 -9.06 -0.43 0.14
N PRO A 282 -9.20 -1.09 1.29
CA PRO A 282 -8.67 -2.43 1.50
C PRO A 282 -9.41 -3.43 0.59
N TYR A 283 -8.70 -3.95 -0.42
CA TYR A 283 -9.31 -4.72 -1.51
C TYR A 283 -9.93 -6.04 -1.06
N GLY A 284 -11.25 -6.19 -1.27
CA GLY A 284 -12.00 -7.43 -1.04
C GLY A 284 -12.05 -7.89 0.40
N ALA A 285 -11.70 -7.04 1.38
CA ALA A 285 -11.91 -7.28 2.81
C ALA A 285 -11.91 -5.97 3.57
N PHE A 286 -12.52 -5.95 4.77
CA PHE A 286 -12.53 -4.81 5.70
C PHE A 286 -13.18 -3.53 5.14
N GLU A 287 -13.97 -3.62 4.09
CA GLU A 287 -14.67 -2.48 3.50
C GLU A 287 -15.69 -1.86 4.48
N ASP A 288 -16.26 -2.69 5.35
CA ASP A 288 -17.16 -2.29 6.43
C ASP A 288 -16.45 -1.53 7.58
N LEU A 289 -15.12 -1.58 7.63
CA LEU A 289 -14.28 -0.85 8.58
C LEU A 289 -13.81 0.51 8.08
N ILE A 290 -14.23 0.95 6.89
CA ILE A 290 -13.89 2.27 6.36
C ILE A 290 -14.66 3.35 7.12
N VAL A 291 -13.94 4.38 7.58
CA VAL A 291 -14.50 5.66 8.04
C VAL A 291 -14.51 6.60 6.86
N ASP A 292 -15.68 6.78 6.25
CA ASP A 292 -15.85 7.49 4.99
C ASP A 292 -16.13 8.99 5.21
N GLY A 293 -15.08 9.77 5.36
CA GLY A 293 -15.12 11.23 5.29
C GLY A 293 -15.02 11.78 3.86
N TYR A 294 -14.78 10.93 2.85
CA TYR A 294 -14.81 11.33 1.44
C TYR A 294 -16.23 11.67 0.98
N ALA A 295 -17.23 10.97 1.50
CA ALA A 295 -18.62 11.35 1.34
C ALA A 295 -18.88 12.75 1.94
N GLU A 296 -19.63 13.60 1.22
CA GLU A 296 -19.98 14.95 1.66
C GLU A 296 -21.13 14.93 2.66
N TYR A 297 -21.98 13.92 2.60
CA TYR A 297 -23.08 13.67 3.53
C TYR A 297 -23.32 12.16 3.69
N PRO A 298 -23.92 11.73 4.81
CA PRO A 298 -24.20 10.31 5.05
C PRO A 298 -25.06 9.68 3.94
N GLY A 299 -24.57 8.56 3.39
CA GLY A 299 -25.27 7.83 2.32
C GLY A 299 -25.06 8.37 0.91
N GLU A 300 -24.18 9.35 0.70
CA GLU A 300 -23.83 9.83 -0.64
C GLU A 300 -23.38 8.67 -1.54
N GLN A 301 -24.00 8.59 -2.72
CA GLN A 301 -23.59 7.69 -3.78
C GLN A 301 -22.66 8.43 -4.74
N TYR A 302 -21.37 8.17 -4.65
CA TYR A 302 -20.35 8.74 -5.53
C TYR A 302 -19.68 7.66 -6.39
N PRO A 303 -19.24 8.00 -7.62
CA PRO A 303 -18.56 7.06 -8.51
C PRO A 303 -17.13 6.76 -8.04
N VAL A 304 -16.57 5.68 -8.55
CA VAL A 304 -15.14 5.42 -8.44
C VAL A 304 -14.39 6.46 -9.27
N THR A 305 -13.51 7.24 -8.64
CA THR A 305 -12.78 8.33 -9.30
C THR A 305 -11.41 8.54 -8.66
N SER A 306 -10.49 9.14 -9.43
CA SER A 306 -9.21 9.62 -8.92
C SER A 306 -9.25 11.07 -8.41
N THR A 307 -10.43 11.66 -8.30
CA THR A 307 -10.63 13.00 -7.73
C THR A 307 -10.34 12.99 -6.23
N TYR A 308 -9.71 14.03 -5.76
CA TYR A 308 -9.46 14.25 -4.33
C TYR A 308 -10.55 15.17 -3.75
N ARG A 309 -10.88 14.97 -2.48
CA ARG A 309 -11.80 15.83 -1.70
C ARG A 309 -11.11 16.25 -0.41
N ASP A 310 -11.55 17.34 0.16
CA ASP A 310 -11.12 17.79 1.48
C ASP A 310 -12.15 17.34 2.52
N GLY A 311 -11.92 16.17 3.10
CA GLY A 311 -12.90 15.50 3.95
C GLY A 311 -12.34 14.85 5.20
N MET A 312 -11.04 15.03 5.49
CA MET A 312 -10.46 14.45 6.71
C MET A 312 -11.08 15.02 7.99
N GLU A 313 -11.54 16.26 7.97
CA GLU A 313 -12.23 16.90 9.09
C GLU A 313 -13.64 16.33 9.37
N ARG A 314 -14.23 15.63 8.40
CA ARG A 314 -15.51 14.93 8.58
C ARG A 314 -15.38 13.61 9.34
N ILE A 315 -14.16 13.12 9.50
CA ILE A 315 -13.87 11.91 10.28
C ILE A 315 -13.96 12.27 11.76
N THR A 316 -14.95 11.71 12.45
CA THR A 316 -15.16 11.92 13.89
C THR A 316 -14.52 10.81 14.72
N VAL A 317 -14.16 11.12 15.97
CA VAL A 317 -13.66 10.14 16.95
C VAL A 317 -14.67 9.00 17.12
N ASP A 318 -15.95 9.31 17.30
CA ASP A 318 -17.00 8.30 17.46
C ASP A 318 -17.13 7.39 16.24
N GLY A 319 -16.99 7.95 15.03
CA GLY A 319 -16.99 7.17 13.80
C GLY A 319 -15.84 6.18 13.72
N VAL A 320 -14.64 6.59 14.16
CA VAL A 320 -13.47 5.69 14.24
C VAL A 320 -13.70 4.59 15.27
N LEU A 321 -14.18 4.94 16.48
CA LEU A 321 -14.42 3.99 17.57
C LEU A 321 -15.53 3.00 17.26
N GLN A 322 -16.57 3.41 16.54
CA GLN A 322 -17.57 2.48 16.02
C GLN A 322 -16.96 1.42 15.11
N LYS A 323 -16.01 1.82 14.25
CA LYS A 323 -15.30 0.88 13.37
C LYS A 323 -14.30 0.00 14.13
N VAL A 324 -13.64 0.53 15.16
CA VAL A 324 -12.82 -0.28 16.08
C VAL A 324 -13.68 -1.33 16.77
N SER A 325 -14.81 -0.95 17.36
CA SER A 325 -15.74 -1.88 18.01
C SER A 325 -16.24 -2.96 17.05
N LEU A 326 -16.58 -2.57 15.82
CA LEU A 326 -16.98 -3.50 14.77
C LEU A 326 -15.86 -4.49 14.40
N ALA A 327 -14.63 -3.98 14.29
CA ALA A 327 -13.45 -4.82 14.01
C ALA A 327 -13.21 -5.85 15.12
N MET A 328 -13.29 -5.41 16.39
CA MET A 328 -13.15 -6.30 17.56
C MET A 328 -14.22 -7.39 17.59
N GLN A 329 -15.43 -7.10 17.16
CA GLN A 329 -16.54 -8.07 17.14
C GLN A 329 -16.42 -9.08 15.99
N ARG A 330 -16.00 -8.63 14.81
CA ARG A 330 -16.07 -9.45 13.59
C ARG A 330 -14.77 -10.15 13.21
N TYR A 331 -13.64 -9.52 13.47
CA TYR A 331 -12.37 -9.91 12.89
C TYR A 331 -11.30 -10.26 13.92
N VAL A 332 -11.36 -9.68 15.12
CA VAL A 332 -10.37 -9.97 16.18
C VAL A 332 -10.88 -11.14 17.02
N LYS A 333 -10.19 -12.28 16.88
CA LYS A 333 -10.50 -13.45 17.72
C LYS A 333 -10.08 -13.17 19.16
N ARG A 334 -11.00 -13.40 20.10
CA ARG A 334 -10.73 -13.35 21.55
C ARG A 334 -9.85 -14.50 21.99
#